data_ffa25b47e5d00e938ffe31cf00e9155d
#
_entry.id   ffa25b47e5d00e938ffe31cf00e9155d
#
_cell.length_a   1.000
_cell.length_b   1.000
_cell.length_c   1.000
_cell.angle_alpha   90.00
_cell.angle_beta   90.00
_cell.angle_gamma   90.00
#
_symmetry.space_group_name_H-M   'P 1'
#
loop_
_entity.id
_entity.type
_entity.pdbx_description
1 polymer ?
#
loop_
_entity_poly.entity_id
_entity_poly.type
_entity_poly.pdbx_seq_one_letter_code
_entity_poly.pdbx_strand_id
1 'polypeptide(L)' 'MSKPRVTFKMQRIAEDDWQIVAEYPGAEPRYIKGLKSKAEVDEWLTGTRRIDWLRSQGYAK' A
#
# COMPACT_ATOMS: atom_id res chain seq x y z
N MET A 1 16.38 3.17 18.43
CA MET A 1 16.19 3.82 17.14
C MET A 1 15.29 2.98 16.27
N SER A 2 14.21 3.56 15.79
CA SER A 2 13.26 2.81 14.98
C SER A 2 13.70 2.75 13.53
N LYS A 3 13.41 1.62 12.87
CA LYS A 3 13.72 1.48 11.47
C LYS A 3 12.66 2.20 10.63
N PRO A 4 13.05 2.74 9.47
CA PRO A 4 12.07 3.31 8.56
C PRO A 4 11.04 2.25 8.15
N ARG A 5 9.79 2.65 8.05
CA ARG A 5 8.70 1.77 7.67
C ARG A 5 7.87 2.37 6.58
N VAL A 6 7.36 1.51 5.72
CA VAL A 6 6.36 1.94 4.75
C VAL A 6 5.03 2.09 5.48
N THR A 7 4.40 3.23 5.32
CA THR A 7 3.08 3.50 5.90
C THR A 7 2.04 3.41 4.80
N PHE A 8 0.98 2.66 5.03
CA PHE A 8 -0.08 2.50 4.05
C PHE A 8 -1.31 3.28 4.47
N LYS A 9 -1.84 4.06 3.55
CA LYS A 9 -3.07 4.81 3.76
C LYS A 9 -4.03 4.49 2.64
N MET A 10 -5.29 4.26 2.98
CA MET A 10 -6.30 4.01 1.96
C MET A 10 -6.94 5.33 1.53
N GLN A 11 -7.22 5.45 0.24
CA GLN A 11 -7.91 6.61 -0.32
C GLN A 11 -9.01 6.14 -1.25
N ARG A 12 -10.18 6.74 -1.09
CA ARG A 12 -11.28 6.51 -2.00
C ARG A 12 -11.21 7.57 -3.11
N ILE A 13 -11.08 7.12 -4.33
CA ILE A 13 -11.05 8.02 -5.48
C ILE A 13 -12.46 8.21 -6.04
N ALA A 14 -13.19 7.11 -6.13
CA ALA A 14 -14.56 7.11 -6.61
C ALA A 14 -15.30 5.97 -5.93
N GLU A 15 -16.58 5.81 -6.24
CA GLU A 15 -17.42 4.81 -5.60
C GLU A 15 -16.85 3.40 -5.74
N ASP A 16 -16.36 3.06 -6.91
CA ASP A 16 -15.78 1.74 -7.16
C ASP A 16 -14.29 1.81 -7.46
N ASP A 17 -13.63 2.84 -6.93
CA ASP A 17 -12.22 3.05 -7.23
C ASP A 17 -11.49 3.48 -5.95
N TRP A 18 -10.65 2.60 -5.47
CA TRP A 18 -9.85 2.83 -4.28
C TRP A 18 -8.38 2.69 -4.60
N GLN A 19 -7.56 3.35 -3.82
CA GLN A 19 -6.10 3.19 -3.94
C GLN A 19 -5.48 3.18 -2.56
N ILE A 20 -4.28 2.65 -2.49
CA ILE A 20 -3.48 2.67 -1.27
C ILE A 20 -2.26 3.54 -1.56
N VAL A 21 -1.98 4.47 -0.67
CA VAL A 21 -0.79 5.30 -0.74
C VAL A 21 0.24 4.71 0.20
N ALA A 22 1.37 4.33 -0.35
CA ALA A 22 2.49 3.79 0.42
C ALA A 22 3.53 4.89 0.58
N GLU A 23 3.77 5.30 1.81
CA GLU A 23 4.74 6.35 2.11
C GLU A 23 5.95 5.75 2.81
N TYR A 24 7.12 6.13 2.34
CA TYR A 24 8.38 5.66 2.90
C TYR A 24 9.24 6.89 3.20
N PRO A 25 9.82 6.99 4.40
CA PRO A 25 10.66 8.14 4.75
C PRO A 25 11.81 8.31 3.76
N GLY A 26 11.96 9.52 3.25
CA GLY A 26 13.03 9.84 2.31
C GLY A 26 12.76 9.45 0.87
N ALA A 27 11.57 8.94 0.57
CA ALA A 27 11.21 8.57 -0.79
C ALA A 27 9.85 9.14 -1.14
N GLU A 28 9.57 9.22 -2.44
CA GLU A 28 8.27 9.68 -2.90
C GLU A 28 7.20 8.62 -2.62
N PRO A 29 5.96 9.07 -2.36
CA PRO A 29 4.88 8.12 -2.13
C PRO A 29 4.60 7.30 -3.38
N ARG A 30 4.21 6.05 -3.16
CA ARG A 30 3.82 5.17 -4.25
C ARG A 30 2.35 4.82 -4.09
N TYR A 31 1.71 4.52 -5.22
CA TYR A 31 0.28 4.30 -5.26
C TYR A 31 -0.03 2.91 -5.76
N ILE A 32 -0.87 2.20 -5.04
CA ILE A 32 -1.38 0.90 -5.43
C ILE A 32 -2.81 1.11 -5.89
N LYS A 33 -3.04 1.00 -7.19
CA LYS A 33 -4.34 1.26 -7.80
C LYS A 33 -5.00 -0.04 -8.25
N GLY A 34 -6.24 0.07 -8.72
CA GLY A 34 -6.96 -1.08 -9.23
C GLY A 34 -7.78 -1.80 -8.18
N LEU A 35 -7.95 -1.18 -7.02
CA LEU A 35 -8.77 -1.72 -5.95
C LEU A 35 -10.19 -1.19 -6.12
N LYS A 36 -11.17 -2.08 -6.08
CA LYS A 36 -12.55 -1.71 -6.40
C LYS A 36 -13.41 -1.43 -5.19
N SER A 37 -12.98 -1.84 -4.00
CA SER A 37 -13.77 -1.66 -2.79
C SER A 37 -12.86 -1.59 -1.58
N LYS A 38 -13.43 -1.13 -0.47
CA LYS A 38 -12.72 -1.10 0.79
C LYS A 38 -12.34 -2.51 1.24
N ALA A 39 -13.19 -3.48 0.99
CA ALA A 39 -12.90 -4.87 1.34
C ALA A 39 -11.67 -5.36 0.60
N GLU A 40 -11.51 -4.97 -0.66
CA GLU A 40 -10.33 -5.32 -1.44
C GLU A 40 -9.07 -4.65 -0.88
N VAL A 41 -9.20 -3.39 -0.43
CA VAL A 41 -8.10 -2.68 0.21
C VAL A 41 -7.67 -3.42 1.49
N ASP A 42 -8.64 -3.77 2.33
CA ASP A 42 -8.34 -4.50 3.57
C ASP A 42 -7.68 -5.84 3.28
N GLU A 43 -8.17 -6.56 2.30
CA GLU A 43 -7.59 -7.84 1.90
C GLU A 43 -6.15 -7.66 1.43
N TRP A 44 -5.89 -6.63 0.66
CA TRP A 44 -4.53 -6.34 0.20
C TRP A 44 -3.60 -6.06 1.37
N LEU A 45 -4.06 -5.27 2.34
CA LEU A 45 -3.24 -4.86 3.48
C LEU A 45 -2.97 -6.00 4.45
N THR A 46 -3.90 -6.93 4.61
CA THR A 46 -3.77 -8.02 5.58
C THR A 46 -3.26 -9.31 4.96
N GLY A 47 -3.27 -9.42 3.63
CA GLY A 47 -2.83 -10.63 2.95
C GLY A 47 -1.37 -10.58 2.54
N THR A 48 -0.97 -11.58 1.77
CA THR A 48 0.40 -11.69 1.28
C THR A 48 0.72 -10.71 0.16
N ARG A 49 -0.30 -10.13 -0.46
CA ARG A 49 -0.10 -9.18 -1.55
C ARG A 49 0.74 -7.98 -1.12
N ARG A 50 0.54 -7.53 0.11
CA ARG A 50 1.33 -6.43 0.66
C ARG A 50 2.81 -6.81 0.73
N ILE A 51 3.09 -7.99 1.21
CA ILE A 51 4.47 -8.47 1.34
C ILE A 51 5.12 -8.62 -0.04
N ASP A 52 4.39 -9.18 -0.99
CA ASP A 52 4.90 -9.33 -2.35
C ASP A 52 5.20 -7.98 -2.99
N TRP A 53 4.32 -7.01 -2.76
CA TRP A 53 4.53 -5.66 -3.26
C TRP A 53 5.78 -5.04 -2.64
N LEU A 54 5.96 -5.18 -1.33
CA LEU A 54 7.12 -4.63 -0.63
C LEU A 54 8.42 -5.23 -1.17
N ARG A 55 8.41 -6.51 -1.47
CA ARG A 55 9.58 -7.16 -2.04
C ARG A 55 9.87 -6.65 -3.43
N SER A 56 8.84 -6.46 -4.24
CA SER A 56 9.04 -5.98 -5.61
C SER A 56 9.57 -4.55 -5.63
N GLN A 57 9.29 -3.76 -4.60
CA GLN A 57 9.78 -2.39 -4.50
C GLN A 57 11.12 -2.31 -3.76
N GLY A 58 11.61 -3.43 -3.22
CA GLY A 58 12.88 -3.43 -2.51
C GLY A 58 12.80 -2.97 -1.07
N TYR A 59 11.62 -2.83 -0.51
CA TYR A 59 11.45 -2.37 0.87
C TYR A 59 11.54 -3.52 1.88
N ALA A 60 11.34 -4.74 1.44
CA ALA A 60 11.41 -5.92 2.30
C ALA A 60 12.44 -6.89 1.73
N LYS A 61 13.11 -7.58 2.63
CA LYS A 61 14.12 -8.58 2.25
C LYS A 61 13.72 -9.95 2.75
#